data_0c367ad862ac2921afa6475154a81582
#
_entry.id   0c367ad862ac2921afa6475154a81582
#
_cell.length_a   1.000
_cell.length_b   1.000
_cell.length_c   1.000
_cell.angle_alpha   90.00
_cell.angle_beta   90.00
_cell.angle_gamma   90.00
#
_symmetry.space_group_name_H-M   'P 1'
#
loop_
_entity.id
_entity.type
_entity.pdbx_description
1 polymer ?
#
loop_
_entity_poly.entity_id
_entity_poly.type
_entity_poly.pdbx_seq_one_letter_code
_entity_poly.pdbx_strand_id
1 'polypeptide(L)'
;MKFTLLVVGRTIEKHYITAINDYVERTRHFISFDMEVIPELKNTKNLSMEQQKEKEGELILKALLPGDVVVLLDEHGKEFRSVEFANWIERKMHTVNKRLVFIIGGPYGFAPKIYDAAQEKISLSKMTFSHQMIRLIFVEQLYRAMTILNNGPYHHE
;
A
#
# COMPACT_ATOMS: atom_id res chain seq x y z
N MET A 1 -11.11 -9.56 -9.36
CA MET A 1 -10.71 -8.65 -8.29
C MET A 1 -9.35 -8.06 -8.63
N LYS A 2 -9.10 -6.81 -8.30
CA LYS A 2 -7.86 -6.10 -8.61
C LYS A 2 -7.19 -5.61 -7.32
N PHE A 3 -5.87 -5.70 -7.25
CA PHE A 3 -5.09 -5.11 -6.16
C PHE A 3 -4.48 -3.79 -6.65
N THR A 4 -4.56 -2.77 -5.82
CA THR A 4 -3.95 -1.46 -6.11
C THR A 4 -3.14 -1.01 -4.90
N LEU A 5 -1.92 -0.52 -5.14
CA LEU A 5 -1.14 0.22 -4.15
C LEU A 5 -1.24 1.70 -4.50
N LEU A 6 -1.82 2.46 -3.60
CA LEU A 6 -2.02 3.90 -3.75
C LEU A 6 -0.99 4.64 -2.89
N VAL A 7 -0.18 5.49 -3.51
CA VAL A 7 0.89 6.23 -2.82
C VAL A 7 0.77 7.72 -3.09
N VAL A 8 1.26 8.54 -2.16
CA VAL A 8 1.28 10.00 -2.30
C VAL A 8 2.66 10.42 -2.77
N GLY A 9 2.71 11.08 -3.92
CA GLY A 9 3.96 11.48 -4.57
C GLY A 9 4.64 10.35 -5.31
N ARG A 10 5.33 10.71 -6.38
CA ARG A 10 6.04 9.72 -7.21
C ARG A 10 7.29 9.19 -6.50
N THR A 11 7.72 8.01 -6.91
CA THR A 11 9.03 7.48 -6.50
C THR A 11 10.12 8.25 -7.25
N ILE A 12 11.12 8.75 -6.53
CA ILE A 12 12.13 9.67 -7.08
C ILE A 12 13.45 8.96 -7.35
N GLU A 13 13.94 8.19 -6.37
CA GLU A 13 15.26 7.55 -6.48
C GLU A 13 15.24 6.45 -7.54
N LYS A 14 16.18 6.51 -8.49
CA LYS A 14 16.21 5.60 -9.62
C LYS A 14 16.31 4.12 -9.21
N HIS A 15 17.09 3.83 -8.19
CA HIS A 15 17.23 2.46 -7.68
C HIS A 15 15.93 1.93 -7.08
N TYR A 16 15.11 2.80 -6.44
CA TYR A 16 13.80 2.40 -5.96
C TYR A 16 12.81 2.19 -7.10
N ILE A 17 12.82 3.09 -8.10
CA ILE A 17 11.95 2.94 -9.28
C ILE A 17 12.20 1.60 -9.95
N THR A 18 13.46 1.25 -10.19
CA THR A 18 13.85 0.00 -10.85
C THR A 18 13.42 -1.22 -10.02
N ALA A 19 13.71 -1.22 -8.72
CA ALA A 19 13.40 -2.36 -7.86
C ALA A 19 11.88 -2.52 -7.66
N ILE A 20 11.16 -1.42 -7.45
CA ILE A 20 9.70 -1.46 -7.30
C ILE A 20 9.05 -2.00 -8.57
N ASN A 21 9.45 -1.49 -9.73
CA ASN A 21 8.90 -1.95 -11.01
C ASN A 21 9.16 -3.43 -11.25
N ASP A 22 10.33 -3.94 -10.86
CA ASP A 22 10.64 -5.35 -10.97
C ASP A 22 9.63 -6.20 -10.18
N TYR A 23 9.38 -5.87 -8.92
CA TYR A 23 8.44 -6.63 -8.09
C TYR A 23 6.98 -6.43 -8.53
N VAL A 24 6.61 -5.26 -9.00
CA VAL A 24 5.28 -5.03 -9.57
C VAL A 24 5.06 -5.95 -10.77
N GLU A 25 6.00 -6.02 -11.69
CA GLU A 25 5.89 -6.89 -12.86
C GLU A 25 5.85 -8.38 -12.48
N ARG A 26 6.67 -8.80 -11.52
CA ARG A 26 6.63 -10.19 -11.01
C ARG A 26 5.27 -10.52 -10.40
N THR A 27 4.72 -9.60 -9.62
CA THR A 27 3.42 -9.79 -8.96
C THR A 27 2.29 -9.92 -9.98
N ARG A 28 2.37 -9.19 -11.09
CA ARG A 28 1.37 -9.23 -12.17
C ARG A 28 1.23 -10.59 -12.83
N HIS A 29 2.22 -11.47 -12.70
CA HIS A 29 2.09 -12.84 -13.19
C HIS A 29 1.09 -13.67 -12.38
N PHE A 30 0.75 -13.24 -11.18
CA PHE A 30 -0.15 -13.96 -10.27
C PHE A 30 -1.51 -13.31 -10.13
N ILE A 31 -1.57 -11.98 -10.13
CA ILE A 31 -2.78 -11.21 -9.86
C ILE A 31 -2.80 -9.93 -10.71
N SER A 32 -3.99 -9.39 -10.90
CA SER A 32 -4.13 -8.05 -11.46
C SER A 32 -3.69 -7.04 -10.40
N PHE A 33 -2.61 -6.33 -10.66
CA PHE A 33 -2.01 -5.40 -9.69
C PHE A 33 -1.50 -4.15 -10.40
N ASP A 34 -1.79 -2.99 -9.83
CA ASP A 34 -1.21 -1.74 -10.28
C ASP A 34 -0.81 -0.86 -9.10
N MET A 35 0.01 0.12 -9.39
CA MET A 35 0.42 1.15 -8.45
C MET A 35 -0.05 2.49 -8.98
N GLU A 36 -0.86 3.20 -8.18
CA GLU A 36 -1.35 4.52 -8.52
C GLU A 36 -0.66 5.58 -7.67
N VAL A 37 -0.30 6.69 -8.29
CA VAL A 37 0.39 7.79 -7.61
C VAL A 37 -0.56 8.98 -7.53
N ILE A 38 -0.80 9.45 -6.30
CA ILE A 38 -1.49 10.71 -6.06
C ILE A 38 -0.43 11.81 -6.11
N PRO A 39 -0.60 12.85 -6.94
CA PRO A 39 0.36 13.94 -7.01
C PRO A 39 0.58 14.60 -5.65
N GLU A 40 1.81 14.98 -5.37
CA GLU A 40 2.12 15.75 -4.16
C GLU A 40 1.40 17.08 -4.18
N LEU A 41 1.04 17.55 -2.99
CA LEU A 41 0.49 18.89 -2.83
C LEU A 41 1.54 19.94 -3.21
N LYS A 42 1.10 21.00 -3.86
CA LYS A 42 1.91 22.16 -4.17
C LYS A 42 1.68 23.23 -3.12
N ASN A 43 2.69 24.12 -2.93
CA ASN A 43 2.57 25.29 -2.04
C ASN A 43 2.24 24.91 -0.59
N THR A 44 2.92 23.88 -0.07
CA THR A 44 2.69 23.40 1.30
C THR A 44 3.39 24.21 2.37
N LYS A 45 4.20 25.21 1.99
CA LYS A 45 5.06 25.97 2.90
C LYS A 45 4.30 26.63 4.06
N ASN A 46 3.07 27.10 3.79
CA ASN A 46 2.24 27.78 4.77
C ASN A 46 1.17 26.88 5.40
N LEU A 47 1.22 25.58 5.12
CA LEU A 47 0.26 24.64 5.69
C LEU A 47 0.81 24.02 6.96
N SER A 48 -0.07 23.86 7.97
CA SER A 48 0.24 23.05 9.13
C SER A 48 0.27 21.58 8.72
N MET A 49 0.82 20.72 9.58
CA MET A 49 0.79 19.26 9.38
C MET A 49 -0.65 18.76 9.24
N GLU A 50 -1.55 19.28 10.07
CA GLU A 50 -2.96 18.89 10.03
C GLU A 50 -3.62 19.32 8.73
N GLN A 51 -3.36 20.53 8.25
CA GLN A 51 -3.88 21.01 6.97
C GLN A 51 -3.36 20.18 5.80
N GLN A 52 -2.08 19.81 5.83
CA GLN A 52 -1.49 18.97 4.80
C GLN A 52 -2.12 17.58 4.76
N LYS A 53 -2.28 16.95 5.93
CA LYS A 53 -2.96 15.65 6.03
C LYS A 53 -4.38 15.71 5.47
N GLU A 54 -5.12 16.76 5.80
CA GLU A 54 -6.49 16.92 5.33
C GLU A 54 -6.56 17.06 3.81
N LYS A 55 -5.69 17.86 3.21
CA LYS A 55 -5.66 18.06 1.77
C LYS A 55 -5.23 16.79 1.04
N GLU A 56 -4.23 16.08 1.54
CA GLU A 56 -3.83 14.77 1.01
C GLU A 56 -4.99 13.78 1.12
N GLY A 57 -5.69 13.79 2.24
CA GLY A 57 -6.85 12.93 2.46
C GLY A 57 -7.96 13.16 1.45
N GLU A 58 -8.22 14.39 1.07
CA GLU A 58 -9.20 14.71 0.02
C GLU A 58 -8.80 14.08 -1.32
N LEU A 59 -7.53 14.15 -1.67
CA LEU A 59 -7.01 13.54 -2.91
C LEU A 59 -7.10 12.01 -2.86
N ILE A 60 -6.78 11.42 -1.72
CA ILE A 60 -6.89 9.97 -1.51
C ILE A 60 -8.34 9.52 -1.71
N LEU A 61 -9.29 10.20 -1.05
CA LEU A 61 -10.71 9.86 -1.17
C LEU A 61 -11.22 9.97 -2.61
N LYS A 62 -10.75 10.95 -3.36
CA LYS A 62 -11.11 11.09 -4.79
C LYS A 62 -10.59 9.94 -5.64
N ALA A 63 -9.52 9.31 -5.24
CA ALA A 63 -8.94 8.17 -5.98
C ALA A 63 -9.64 6.85 -5.68
N LEU A 64 -10.45 6.78 -4.64
CA LEU A 64 -11.20 5.59 -4.27
C LEU A 64 -12.45 5.45 -5.13
N LEU A 65 -12.83 4.22 -5.38
CA LEU A 65 -13.99 3.87 -6.20
C LEU A 65 -15.04 3.17 -5.34
N PRO A 66 -16.34 3.23 -5.75
CA PRO A 66 -17.38 2.48 -5.03
C PRO A 66 -17.06 0.98 -4.99
N GLY A 67 -17.18 0.40 -3.81
CA GLY A 67 -16.91 -1.03 -3.59
C GLY A 67 -15.46 -1.35 -3.25
N ASP A 68 -14.58 -0.35 -3.18
CA ASP A 68 -13.20 -0.56 -2.75
C ASP A 68 -13.16 -1.04 -1.30
N VAL A 69 -12.29 -2.01 -1.04
CA VAL A 69 -11.88 -2.38 0.32
C VAL A 69 -10.53 -1.75 0.57
N VAL A 70 -10.45 -0.89 1.58
CA VAL A 70 -9.29 -0.05 1.85
C VAL A 70 -8.51 -0.58 3.05
N VAL A 71 -7.22 -0.80 2.86
CA VAL A 71 -6.29 -1.25 3.89
C VAL A 71 -5.16 -0.23 3.99
N LEU A 72 -5.00 0.37 5.16
CA LEU A 72 -3.93 1.34 5.38
C LEU A 72 -2.66 0.64 5.83
N LEU A 73 -1.52 1.07 5.29
CA LEU A 73 -0.21 0.70 5.81
C LEU A 73 0.14 1.71 6.89
N ASP A 74 0.10 1.26 8.14
CA ASP A 74 0.22 2.13 9.32
C ASP A 74 0.98 1.37 10.40
N GLU A 75 1.95 2.01 11.05
CA GLU A 75 2.78 1.36 12.08
C GLU A 75 1.97 0.85 13.27
N HIS A 76 0.76 1.38 13.47
CA HIS A 76 -0.16 0.94 14.53
C HIS A 76 -1.13 -0.16 14.06
N GLY A 77 -0.97 -0.63 12.85
CA GLY A 77 -1.81 -1.69 12.29
C GLY A 77 -1.41 -3.08 12.79
N LYS A 78 -2.15 -4.08 12.32
CA LYS A 78 -1.87 -5.49 12.64
C LYS A 78 -0.57 -5.93 11.97
N GLU A 79 0.30 -6.56 12.73
CA GLU A 79 1.54 -7.14 12.22
C GLU A 79 1.32 -8.59 11.80
N PHE A 80 2.06 -9.03 10.78
CA PHE A 80 2.00 -10.39 10.26
C PHE A 80 3.40 -10.95 10.05
N ARG A 81 3.54 -12.25 10.22
CA ARG A 81 4.64 -12.99 9.59
C ARG A 81 4.29 -13.13 8.10
N SER A 82 5.29 -13.38 7.25
CA SER A 82 5.06 -13.46 5.81
C SER A 82 4.03 -14.53 5.42
N VAL A 83 4.05 -15.69 6.06
CA VAL A 83 3.06 -16.76 5.81
C VAL A 83 1.66 -16.33 6.26
N GLU A 84 1.56 -15.65 7.39
CA GLU A 84 0.29 -15.11 7.88
C GLU A 84 -0.28 -14.06 6.93
N PHE A 85 0.59 -13.20 6.40
CA PHE A 85 0.19 -12.21 5.41
C PHE A 85 -0.32 -12.88 4.14
N ALA A 86 0.36 -13.92 3.67
CA ALA A 86 -0.09 -14.69 2.51
C ALA A 86 -1.49 -15.27 2.74
N ASN A 87 -1.75 -15.84 3.92
CA ASN A 87 -3.07 -16.38 4.26
C ASN A 87 -4.14 -15.28 4.32
N TRP A 88 -3.78 -14.10 4.85
CA TRP A 88 -4.67 -12.96 4.88
C TRP A 88 -5.01 -12.48 3.44
N ILE A 89 -4.00 -12.41 2.57
CA ILE A 89 -4.19 -12.08 1.15
C ILE A 89 -5.16 -13.08 0.50
N GLU A 90 -4.97 -14.38 0.74
CA GLU A 90 -5.85 -15.40 0.18
C GLU A 90 -7.30 -15.19 0.60
N ARG A 91 -7.55 -14.92 1.88
CA ARG A 91 -8.90 -14.61 2.35
C ARG A 91 -9.49 -13.39 1.67
N LYS A 92 -8.69 -12.34 1.46
CA LYS A 92 -9.15 -11.16 0.74
C LYS A 92 -9.48 -11.46 -0.72
N MET A 93 -8.71 -12.31 -1.37
CA MET A 93 -9.00 -12.74 -2.75
C MET A 93 -10.35 -13.42 -2.86
N HIS A 94 -10.80 -14.11 -1.81
CA HIS A 94 -12.09 -14.79 -1.79
C HIS A 94 -13.27 -13.89 -1.40
N THR A 95 -13.03 -12.80 -0.69
CA THR A 95 -14.08 -11.96 -0.11
C THR A 95 -14.23 -10.60 -0.78
N VAL A 96 -13.18 -10.06 -1.40
CA VAL A 96 -13.23 -8.75 -2.05
C VAL A 96 -13.69 -8.93 -3.50
N ASN A 97 -14.77 -8.25 -3.87
CA ASN A 97 -15.38 -8.43 -5.20
C ASN A 97 -14.71 -7.58 -6.28
N LYS A 98 -14.36 -6.32 -5.98
CA LYS A 98 -13.90 -5.36 -6.99
C LYS A 98 -12.43 -5.03 -6.84
N ARG A 99 -12.07 -4.26 -5.83
CA ARG A 99 -10.70 -3.79 -5.68
C ARG A 99 -10.26 -3.78 -4.22
N LEU A 100 -9.08 -4.31 -3.95
CA LEU A 100 -8.41 -4.19 -2.66
C LEU A 100 -7.34 -3.11 -2.80
N VAL A 101 -7.48 -2.02 -2.06
CA VAL A 101 -6.60 -0.86 -2.14
C VAL A 101 -5.75 -0.78 -0.89
N PHE A 102 -4.45 -0.88 -1.06
CA PHE A 102 -3.47 -0.60 0.00
C PHE A 102 -3.03 0.85 -0.15
N ILE A 103 -2.97 1.60 0.94
CA ILE A 103 -2.59 3.01 0.89
C ILE A 103 -1.37 3.26 1.77
N ILE A 104 -0.36 3.88 1.18
CA ILE A 104 0.79 4.44 1.90
C ILE A 104 0.58 5.95 1.95
N GLY A 105 0.49 6.51 3.16
CA GLY A 105 0.26 7.94 3.36
C GLY A 105 1.49 8.79 3.09
N GLY A 106 1.29 10.10 3.16
CA GLY A 106 2.36 11.08 3.07
C GLY A 106 3.17 11.19 4.36
N PRO A 107 4.06 12.20 4.46
CA PRO A 107 5.04 12.30 5.56
C PRO A 107 4.44 12.40 6.95
N TYR A 108 3.22 12.89 7.08
CA TYR A 108 2.59 13.10 8.39
C TYR A 108 1.52 12.07 8.72
N GLY A 109 1.40 10.99 7.92
CA GLY A 109 0.40 9.95 8.13
C GLY A 109 -0.96 10.32 7.52
N PHE A 110 -2.02 9.75 8.09
CA PHE A 110 -3.37 9.87 7.54
C PHE A 110 -4.24 10.84 8.34
N ALA A 111 -5.10 11.58 7.63
CA ALA A 111 -6.16 12.36 8.26
C ALA A 111 -7.21 11.43 8.88
N PRO A 112 -7.96 11.88 9.91
CA PRO A 112 -9.02 11.07 10.53
C PRO A 112 -10.03 10.50 9.53
N LYS A 113 -10.41 11.27 8.51
CA LYS A 113 -11.37 10.80 7.51
C LYS A 113 -10.87 9.60 6.69
N ILE A 114 -9.55 9.43 6.56
CA ILE A 114 -8.97 8.27 5.89
C ILE A 114 -9.08 7.04 6.78
N TYR A 115 -8.81 7.18 8.08
CA TYR A 115 -9.03 6.09 9.04
C TYR A 115 -10.51 5.65 9.04
N ASP A 116 -11.43 6.61 8.96
CA ASP A 116 -12.87 6.31 8.91
C ASP A 116 -13.27 5.57 7.63
N ALA A 117 -12.60 5.83 6.52
CA ALA A 117 -12.89 5.19 5.24
C ALA A 117 -12.25 3.79 5.10
N ALA A 118 -11.29 3.46 5.95
CA ALA A 118 -10.54 2.20 5.85
C ALA A 118 -11.25 1.07 6.60
N GLN A 119 -11.19 -0.14 6.06
CA GLN A 119 -11.68 -1.34 6.71
C GLN A 119 -10.65 -1.92 7.67
N GLU A 120 -9.36 -1.83 7.32
CA GLU A 120 -8.29 -2.42 8.13
C GLU A 120 -7.03 -1.58 8.07
N LYS A 121 -6.15 -1.81 9.04
CA LYS A 121 -4.78 -1.28 9.06
C LYS A 121 -3.82 -2.45 9.23
N ILE A 122 -2.75 -2.46 8.45
CA ILE A 122 -1.68 -3.45 8.62
C ILE A 122 -0.35 -2.72 8.82
N SER A 123 0.54 -3.33 9.59
CA SER A 123 1.88 -2.83 9.83
C SER A 123 2.90 -3.79 9.26
N LEU A 124 3.83 -3.27 8.45
CA LEU A 124 4.95 -4.06 7.94
C LEU A 124 6.06 -4.18 8.97
N SER A 125 6.13 -3.25 9.92
CA SER A 125 7.11 -3.26 11.01
C SER A 125 6.73 -2.20 12.02
N LYS A 126 7.18 -2.37 13.26
CA LYS A 126 7.13 -1.31 14.29
C LYS A 126 8.17 -0.22 14.03
N MET A 127 9.16 -0.50 13.19
CA MET A 127 10.16 0.47 12.80
C MET A 127 9.63 1.36 11.69
N THR A 128 10.11 2.60 11.64
CA THR A 128 9.73 3.56 10.62
C THR A 128 10.63 3.41 9.40
N PHE A 129 10.04 3.42 8.23
CA PHE A 129 10.77 3.42 6.96
C PHE A 129 10.52 4.73 6.21
N SER A 130 11.47 5.10 5.34
CA SER A 130 11.24 6.21 4.43
C SER A 130 10.09 5.88 3.48
N HIS A 131 9.46 6.92 2.91
CA HIS A 131 8.35 6.75 1.95
C HIS A 131 8.76 5.96 0.71
N GLN A 132 9.98 6.12 0.28
CA GLN A 132 10.48 5.42 -0.91
C GLN A 132 10.74 3.94 -0.59
N MET A 133 11.37 3.67 0.56
CA MET A 133 11.69 2.31 0.97
C MET A 133 10.45 1.47 1.30
N ILE A 134 9.46 2.05 1.96
CA ILE A 134 8.27 1.28 2.35
C ILE A 134 7.49 0.75 1.13
N ARG A 135 7.52 1.48 0.03
CA ARG A 135 6.91 1.03 -1.23
C ARG A 135 7.56 -0.26 -1.72
N LEU A 136 8.89 -0.28 -1.71
CA LEU A 136 9.66 -1.45 -2.11
C LEU A 136 9.40 -2.64 -1.20
N ILE A 137 9.43 -2.41 0.11
CA ILE A 137 9.16 -3.47 1.11
C ILE A 137 7.76 -4.05 0.88
N PHE A 138 6.76 -3.21 0.66
CA PHE A 138 5.40 -3.68 0.47
C PHE A 138 5.27 -4.54 -0.80
N VAL A 139 5.76 -4.06 -1.94
CA VAL A 139 5.61 -4.82 -3.20
C VAL A 139 6.41 -6.11 -3.15
N GLU A 140 7.55 -6.13 -2.46
CA GLU A 140 8.31 -7.37 -2.26
C GLU A 140 7.50 -8.37 -1.42
N GLN A 141 6.89 -7.91 -0.32
CA GLN A 141 6.08 -8.79 0.53
C GLN A 141 4.82 -9.27 -0.18
N LEU A 142 4.20 -8.46 -1.02
CA LEU A 142 3.06 -8.88 -1.81
C LEU A 142 3.47 -9.97 -2.81
N TYR A 143 4.58 -9.77 -3.51
CA TYR A 143 5.15 -10.80 -4.39
C TYR A 143 5.42 -12.09 -3.62
N ARG A 144 6.09 -11.99 -2.46
CA ARG A 144 6.39 -13.13 -1.59
C ARG A 144 5.11 -13.88 -1.20
N ALA A 145 4.07 -13.15 -0.80
CA ALA A 145 2.78 -13.75 -0.46
C ALA A 145 2.22 -14.56 -1.64
N MET A 146 2.28 -14.02 -2.84
CA MET A 146 1.79 -14.73 -4.02
C MET A 146 2.61 -15.98 -4.33
N THR A 147 3.93 -15.94 -4.12
CA THR A 147 4.77 -17.14 -4.30
C THR A 147 4.43 -18.21 -3.26
N ILE A 148 4.18 -17.82 -2.01
CA ILE A 148 3.77 -18.75 -0.95
C ILE A 148 2.46 -19.45 -1.34
N LEU A 149 1.46 -18.67 -1.79
CA LEU A 149 0.16 -19.21 -2.18
C LEU A 149 0.22 -20.13 -3.39
N ASN A 150 1.25 -20.01 -4.22
CA ASN A 150 1.45 -20.81 -5.43
C ASN A 150 2.56 -21.85 -5.26
N ASN A 151 2.97 -22.14 -4.03
CA ASN A 151 3.98 -23.16 -3.69
C ASN A 151 5.35 -22.92 -4.37
N GLY A 152 5.69 -21.66 -4.61
CA GLY A 152 6.97 -21.30 -5.21
C GLY A 152 8.13 -21.39 -4.22
N PRO A 153 9.39 -21.41 -4.70
CA PRO A 153 10.58 -21.59 -3.87
C PRO A 153 11.14 -20.28 -3.29
N TYR A 154 10.53 -19.16 -3.52
CA TYR A 154 11.07 -17.86 -3.17
C TYR A 154 11.18 -17.66 -1.65
N HIS A 155 10.16 -18.10 -0.89
CA HIS A 155 10.12 -17.94 0.58
C HIS A 155 10.66 -19.16 1.29
N HIS A 156 11.51 -18.93 2.30
CA HIS A 156 12.01 -19.95 3.22
C HIS A 156 11.73 -19.51 4.67
N GLU A 157 11.12 -20.38 5.43
CA GLU A 157 10.93 -20.18 6.86
C GLU A 157 11.87 -21.01 7.71
#